data_2ae97873fb016bd2e28cce511522df69
#
_entry.id   2ae97873fb016bd2e28cce511522df69
#
_cell.length_a   1.000
_cell.length_b   1.000
_cell.length_c   1.000
_cell.angle_alpha   90.00
_cell.angle_beta   90.00
_cell.angle_gamma   90.00
#
_symmetry.space_group_name_H-M   'P 1'
#
loop_
_entity.id
_entity.type
_entity.pdbx_description
1 polymer ?
#
loop_
_entity_poly.entity_id
_entity_poly.type
_entity_poly.pdbx_seq_one_letter_code
_entity_poly.pdbx_strand_id
1 'polypeptide(L)'
;MVSPHLVTGMGLLPKTGFENQLCHFGITSVCLTLDRVSSIVRIDRFAGMPARESSESFCRLFYFPKWGAPTNNMNAEFLAILDYWEREKSIPRAVLLKAVEEALLASAKKAVGPARELRCTIDPKSGDIKAFARLIVADKVLSKHDQISIFDARRVKADVQIGEEMEVEVTPANFGRIASMNAKQALMQQIRKAEKSILLSDFKDRVGEIVSGTVRSFDRSDVRVDLGKYEALLPNRERVPTEEYQVGERVRCFVKAVENTNHGPEIILSRAAPEFVIKLFQLEVSEINDGTIEIKAIAREPGFRTKLAVHSRDEKVDPVGACVGLRGQRVKNIVRELNNEKVDIIKWDANIKVYVTNALAPAKLKSFEVDEHRKRVRILVSEDQLSLAIGKRGQNARLTSRLTGWHVDIEPEMHEVNGFEQKVAKAVENLAAIPGLTREQADMLVHKGFLSLEDLLQVDEADLSSIPELAENAHPIMEAIQAESSRRRGEKTI
;
A
#
# COMPACT_ATOMS: atom_id res chain seq x y z
N MET A 1 6.92 -47.60 -33.92
CA MET A 1 5.80 -48.56 -34.08
C MET A 1 5.98 -49.67 -33.04
N VAL A 2 5.32 -49.57 -31.91
CA VAL A 2 5.07 -50.73 -31.02
C VAL A 2 3.69 -50.45 -30.41
N SER A 3 2.82 -51.42 -30.62
CA SER A 3 1.39 -51.46 -30.35
C SER A 3 1.03 -51.30 -28.87
N PRO A 4 -0.13 -50.70 -28.56
CA PRO A 4 -0.63 -50.62 -27.20
C PRO A 4 -1.64 -51.74 -26.93
N HIS A 5 -1.19 -52.82 -26.31
CA HIS A 5 -2.09 -53.77 -25.66
C HIS A 5 -1.41 -54.30 -24.41
N LEU A 6 -1.83 -53.79 -23.26
CA LEU A 6 -1.87 -54.47 -21.96
C LEU A 6 -2.17 -53.47 -20.83
N VAL A 7 -3.43 -53.06 -20.74
CA VAL A 7 -3.97 -52.53 -19.48
C VAL A 7 -5.42 -52.97 -19.38
N THR A 8 -5.64 -54.06 -18.73
CA THR A 8 -6.96 -54.39 -18.15
C THR A 8 -6.69 -54.77 -16.70
N GLY A 9 -7.19 -53.91 -15.79
CA GLY A 9 -7.35 -54.33 -14.40
C GLY A 9 -6.55 -53.56 -13.35
N MET A 10 -6.50 -52.20 -13.39
CA MET A 10 -6.09 -51.44 -12.21
C MET A 10 -7.05 -50.25 -12.01
N GLY A 11 -7.75 -50.28 -10.88
CA GLY A 11 -8.66 -49.22 -10.50
C GLY A 11 -7.95 -47.86 -10.44
N LEU A 12 -8.53 -46.88 -11.09
CA LEU A 12 -8.11 -45.47 -11.07
C LEU A 12 -8.25 -44.94 -9.64
N LEU A 13 -7.13 -44.69 -8.98
CA LEU A 13 -7.06 -43.86 -7.83
C LEU A 13 -7.24 -42.38 -8.28
N PRO A 14 -7.96 -41.53 -7.52
CA PRO A 14 -8.16 -40.13 -7.88
C PRO A 14 -6.80 -39.41 -7.91
N LYS A 15 -6.59 -38.60 -8.95
CA LYS A 15 -5.40 -37.73 -9.13
C LYS A 15 -5.23 -36.86 -7.91
N THR A 16 -4.31 -37.20 -7.04
CA THR A 16 -3.89 -36.37 -5.92
C THR A 16 -2.83 -35.40 -6.44
N GLY A 17 -2.82 -34.17 -5.89
CA GLY A 17 -1.94 -33.06 -6.30
C GLY A 17 -0.42 -33.32 -6.29
N PHE A 18 -0.02 -34.58 -6.24
CA PHE A 18 1.36 -35.08 -6.19
C PHE A 18 2.03 -35.10 -7.56
N GLU A 19 1.27 -35.29 -8.64
CA GLU A 19 1.85 -35.31 -10.01
C GLU A 19 2.41 -33.93 -10.43
N ASN A 20 1.86 -32.84 -9.90
CA ASN A 20 2.34 -31.49 -10.25
C ASN A 20 3.67 -31.09 -9.58
N GLN A 21 4.07 -31.76 -8.49
CA GLN A 21 5.36 -31.48 -7.86
C GLN A 21 6.52 -32.25 -8.48
N LEU A 22 6.25 -33.37 -9.12
CA LEU A 22 7.28 -34.21 -9.79
C LEU A 22 7.70 -33.66 -11.17
N CYS A 23 6.82 -32.92 -11.84
CA CYS A 23 7.16 -32.28 -13.13
C CYS A 23 8.26 -31.20 -13.03
N HIS A 24 8.47 -30.62 -11.84
CA HIS A 24 9.52 -29.62 -11.62
C HIS A 24 10.95 -30.19 -11.59
N PHE A 25 11.10 -31.50 -11.49
CA PHE A 25 12.41 -32.18 -11.44
C PHE A 25 12.80 -32.89 -12.73
N GLY A 26 12.09 -32.68 -13.82
CA GLY A 26 12.45 -33.25 -15.12
C GLY A 26 12.29 -34.77 -15.24
N ILE A 27 11.52 -35.41 -14.36
CA ILE A 27 11.27 -36.86 -14.35
C ILE A 27 9.96 -37.13 -15.10
N THR A 28 10.05 -37.57 -16.32
CA THR A 28 8.89 -37.78 -17.22
C THR A 28 8.16 -39.10 -17.05
N SER A 29 8.68 -40.06 -16.27
CA SER A 29 8.01 -41.35 -16.02
C SER A 29 8.49 -41.97 -14.71
N VAL A 30 7.58 -42.13 -13.75
CA VAL A 30 7.82 -42.89 -12.50
C VAL A 30 6.84 -44.03 -12.44
N CYS A 31 7.35 -45.26 -12.35
CA CYS A 31 6.52 -46.42 -12.09
C CYS A 31 6.49 -46.72 -10.59
N LEU A 32 5.33 -46.53 -9.95
CA LEU A 32 5.10 -46.80 -8.54
C LEU A 32 4.53 -48.19 -8.38
N THR A 33 5.31 -49.14 -7.82
CA THR A 33 4.81 -50.48 -7.46
C THR A 33 4.62 -50.56 -5.95
N LEU A 34 3.41 -50.93 -5.52
CA LEU A 34 3.06 -51.16 -4.10
C LEU A 34 3.35 -52.63 -3.79
N ASP A 35 4.29 -52.89 -2.91
CA ASP A 35 4.53 -54.24 -2.39
C ASP A 35 3.54 -54.51 -1.23
N ARG A 36 2.78 -55.58 -1.35
CA ARG A 36 1.67 -55.94 -0.43
C ARG A 36 2.11 -56.37 0.98
N VAL A 37 3.41 -56.61 1.16
CA VAL A 37 3.92 -57.21 2.43
C VAL A 37 4.70 -56.21 3.29
N SER A 38 5.21 -55.15 2.76
CA SER A 38 6.12 -54.23 3.50
C SER A 38 5.85 -52.75 3.25
N SER A 39 4.74 -52.24 3.09
CA SER A 39 4.43 -50.78 3.02
C SER A 39 5.57 -49.87 2.50
N ILE A 40 6.45 -50.38 1.65
CA ILE A 40 7.59 -49.69 1.09
C ILE A 40 7.30 -49.47 -0.40
N VAL A 41 7.30 -48.19 -0.82
CA VAL A 41 7.22 -47.82 -2.24
C VAL A 41 8.64 -47.92 -2.81
N ARG A 42 8.90 -48.88 -3.70
CA ARG A 42 10.15 -48.93 -4.45
C ARG A 42 10.05 -48.11 -5.72
N ILE A 43 11.01 -47.24 -5.89
CA ILE A 43 11.17 -46.44 -7.11
C ILE A 43 12.25 -47.14 -7.95
N ASP A 44 11.84 -47.81 -9.01
CA ASP A 44 12.80 -48.44 -9.94
C ASP A 44 13.28 -47.43 -10.99
N ARG A 45 14.60 -47.34 -11.13
CA ARG A 45 15.24 -46.44 -12.11
C ARG A 45 15.09 -47.01 -13.51
N PHE A 46 14.63 -46.21 -14.43
CA PHE A 46 14.81 -46.45 -15.87
C PHE A 46 16.14 -45.90 -16.36
N ALA A 47 16.75 -46.65 -17.30
CA ALA A 47 18.09 -46.44 -17.84
C ALA A 47 18.28 -45.03 -18.44
N GLY A 48 19.30 -44.32 -17.98
CA GLY A 48 19.72 -43.04 -18.56
C GLY A 48 20.46 -42.07 -17.64
N MET A 49 20.67 -42.39 -16.36
CA MET A 49 21.45 -41.51 -15.45
C MET A 49 22.87 -42.06 -15.21
N PRO A 50 23.91 -41.19 -15.23
CA PRO A 50 25.27 -41.60 -14.93
C PRO A 50 25.40 -42.01 -13.46
N ALA A 51 26.06 -43.14 -13.26
CA ALA A 51 26.35 -43.71 -11.95
C ALA A 51 27.44 -42.90 -11.25
N ARG A 52 27.05 -41.99 -10.39
CA ARG A 52 27.86 -41.46 -9.26
C ARG A 52 26.99 -40.66 -8.33
N GLU A 53 26.45 -41.35 -7.35
CA GLU A 53 26.27 -40.89 -5.96
C GLU A 53 25.43 -41.96 -5.24
N SER A 54 25.91 -42.37 -4.10
CA SER A 54 25.53 -43.57 -3.38
C SER A 54 24.03 -43.54 -2.99
N SER A 55 23.36 -44.66 -3.26
CA SER A 55 21.95 -44.98 -3.08
C SER A 55 21.42 -44.93 -1.63
N GLU A 56 22.26 -44.64 -0.64
CA GLU A 56 21.84 -44.63 0.78
C GLU A 56 21.24 -43.33 1.27
N SER A 57 21.58 -42.18 0.66
CA SER A 57 21.07 -40.87 1.09
C SER A 57 19.65 -40.57 0.58
N PHE A 58 19.22 -41.20 -0.51
CA PHE A 58 17.91 -40.92 -1.10
C PHE A 58 16.75 -41.68 -0.42
N CYS A 59 17.04 -42.83 0.19
CA CYS A 59 16.02 -43.61 0.90
C CYS A 59 15.62 -43.03 2.27
N ARG A 60 16.36 -42.06 2.82
CA ARG A 60 16.03 -41.44 4.12
C ARG A 60 15.00 -40.32 4.08
N LEU A 61 14.65 -39.82 2.90
CA LEU A 61 13.80 -38.65 2.78
C LEU A 61 12.29 -38.91 2.76
N PHE A 62 11.86 -40.16 2.66
CA PHE A 62 10.43 -40.51 2.64
C PHE A 62 10.09 -41.60 3.65
N TYR A 63 10.28 -41.29 4.93
CA TYR A 63 9.68 -42.13 5.99
C TYR A 63 8.21 -41.64 6.15
N PHE A 64 7.30 -42.33 5.43
CA PHE A 64 5.88 -42.22 5.77
C PHE A 64 5.65 -42.99 7.07
N PRO A 65 5.22 -42.34 8.17
CA PRO A 65 4.81 -43.08 9.35
C PRO A 65 3.68 -44.02 8.92
N LYS A 66 3.82 -45.29 9.26
CA LYS A 66 2.78 -46.31 9.05
C LYS A 66 1.42 -45.73 9.40
N TRP A 67 0.55 -45.56 8.42
CA TRP A 67 -0.86 -45.42 8.68
C TRP A 67 -1.32 -46.76 9.24
N GLY A 68 -1.24 -46.89 10.58
CA GLY A 68 -1.86 -47.96 11.33
C GLY A 68 -3.35 -47.95 11.03
N ALA A 69 -3.93 -49.14 10.92
CA ALA A 69 -5.38 -49.31 10.89
C ALA A 69 -6.03 -48.37 11.92
N PRO A 70 -7.26 -47.88 11.70
CA PRO A 70 -7.92 -46.97 12.61
C PRO A 70 -8.17 -47.66 13.93
N THR A 71 -7.17 -47.67 14.81
CA THR A 71 -7.36 -47.93 16.23
C THR A 71 -8.06 -46.72 16.81
N ASN A 72 -9.05 -46.92 17.62
CA ASN A 72 -9.92 -45.95 18.32
C ASN A 72 -9.14 -44.99 19.25
N ASN A 73 -8.10 -44.32 18.78
CA ASN A 73 -7.23 -43.43 19.55
C ASN A 73 -7.39 -41.96 19.12
N MET A 74 -8.65 -41.48 18.99
CA MET A 74 -8.90 -40.05 18.77
C MET A 74 -8.38 -39.19 19.93
N ASN A 75 -8.33 -39.77 21.14
CA ASN A 75 -7.81 -39.09 22.32
C ASN A 75 -6.28 -38.89 22.25
N ALA A 76 -5.54 -39.82 21.64
CA ALA A 76 -4.10 -39.69 21.47
C ALA A 76 -3.74 -38.64 20.43
N GLU A 77 -4.51 -38.51 19.35
CA GLU A 77 -4.32 -37.41 18.35
C GLU A 77 -4.59 -36.05 19.00
N PHE A 78 -5.61 -35.94 19.80
CA PHE A 78 -5.96 -34.71 20.50
C PHE A 78 -4.84 -34.28 21.47
N LEU A 79 -4.28 -35.18 22.25
CA LEU A 79 -3.15 -34.92 23.13
C LEU A 79 -1.89 -34.54 22.37
N ALA A 80 -1.60 -35.23 21.27
CA ALA A 80 -0.46 -34.89 20.42
C ALA A 80 -0.56 -33.48 19.78
N ILE A 81 -1.79 -33.08 19.42
CA ILE A 81 -2.05 -31.70 18.92
C ILE A 81 -1.82 -30.69 20.05
N LEU A 82 -2.28 -30.94 21.28
CA LEU A 82 -2.03 -30.05 22.41
C LEU A 82 -0.54 -29.88 22.70
N ASP A 83 0.22 -31.00 22.76
CA ASP A 83 1.66 -30.98 23.00
C ASP A 83 2.45 -30.29 21.88
N TYR A 84 2.04 -30.46 20.62
CA TYR A 84 2.62 -29.76 19.49
C TYR A 84 2.46 -28.24 19.60
N TRP A 85 1.25 -27.76 19.89
CA TRP A 85 0.98 -26.32 19.96
C TRP A 85 1.57 -25.66 21.21
N GLU A 86 1.66 -26.38 22.33
CA GLU A 86 2.35 -25.89 23.52
C GLU A 86 3.82 -25.64 23.23
N ARG A 87 4.49 -26.56 22.52
CA ARG A 87 5.93 -26.42 22.17
C ARG A 87 6.18 -25.40 21.08
N GLU A 88 5.38 -25.41 20.03
CA GLU A 88 5.62 -24.61 18.81
C GLU A 88 5.20 -23.14 18.98
N LYS A 89 4.11 -22.91 19.70
CA LYS A 89 3.51 -21.56 19.83
C LYS A 89 3.55 -20.99 21.25
N SER A 90 4.13 -21.72 22.21
CA SER A 90 4.22 -21.30 23.62
C SER A 90 2.87 -20.92 24.24
N ILE A 91 1.78 -21.58 23.82
CA ILE A 91 0.44 -21.36 24.36
C ILE A 91 0.26 -22.28 25.58
N PRO A 92 -0.04 -21.75 26.80
CA PRO A 92 -0.22 -22.57 27.98
C PRO A 92 -1.31 -23.62 27.78
N ARG A 93 -1.00 -24.90 28.06
CA ARG A 93 -1.93 -26.03 27.93
C ARG A 93 -3.26 -25.81 28.67
N ALA A 94 -3.21 -25.15 29.83
CA ALA A 94 -4.39 -24.83 30.62
C ALA A 94 -5.40 -23.94 29.86
N VAL A 95 -4.93 -23.01 29.05
CA VAL A 95 -5.79 -22.12 28.24
C VAL A 95 -6.48 -22.91 27.14
N LEU A 96 -5.73 -23.81 26.47
CA LEU A 96 -6.27 -24.66 25.42
C LEU A 96 -7.33 -25.65 25.99
N LEU A 97 -7.05 -26.29 27.09
CA LEU A 97 -7.99 -27.21 27.76
C LEU A 97 -9.27 -26.50 28.18
N LYS A 98 -9.17 -25.32 28.81
CA LYS A 98 -10.34 -24.53 29.21
C LYS A 98 -11.25 -24.16 28.06
N ALA A 99 -10.68 -23.75 26.95
CA ALA A 99 -11.47 -23.41 25.76
C ALA A 99 -12.17 -24.62 25.13
N VAL A 100 -11.51 -25.78 25.18
CA VAL A 100 -12.12 -27.05 24.74
C VAL A 100 -13.24 -27.48 25.69
N GLU A 101 -13.05 -27.36 26.99
CA GLU A 101 -14.09 -27.65 28.00
C GLU A 101 -15.33 -26.78 27.83
N GLU A 102 -15.16 -25.47 27.53
CA GLU A 102 -16.27 -24.55 27.23
C GLU A 102 -17.05 -24.98 25.98
N ALA A 103 -16.34 -25.37 24.90
CA ALA A 103 -16.97 -25.82 23.65
C ALA A 103 -17.67 -27.17 23.83
N LEU A 104 -17.10 -28.07 24.63
CA LEU A 104 -17.71 -29.35 24.98
C LEU A 104 -18.95 -29.17 25.82
N LEU A 105 -18.94 -28.22 26.75
CA LEU A 105 -20.11 -27.86 27.57
C LEU A 105 -21.27 -27.40 26.66
N ALA A 106 -21.00 -26.57 25.63
CA ALA A 106 -22.02 -26.15 24.68
C ALA A 106 -22.61 -27.34 23.89
N SER A 107 -21.76 -28.32 23.54
CA SER A 107 -22.19 -29.54 22.85
C SER A 107 -22.95 -30.48 23.78
N ALA A 108 -22.52 -30.64 25.03
CA ALA A 108 -23.18 -31.45 26.02
C ALA A 108 -24.58 -30.92 26.34
N LYS A 109 -24.77 -29.62 26.47
CA LYS A 109 -26.08 -28.97 26.63
C LYS A 109 -27.05 -29.31 25.47
N LYS A 110 -26.54 -29.44 24.24
CA LYS A 110 -27.38 -29.86 23.12
C LYS A 110 -27.73 -31.35 23.12
N ALA A 111 -26.81 -32.19 23.62
CA ALA A 111 -26.99 -33.65 23.61
C ALA A 111 -27.75 -34.17 24.82
N VAL A 112 -27.51 -33.64 26.02
CA VAL A 112 -28.14 -34.05 27.28
C VAL A 112 -29.44 -33.31 27.55
N GLY A 113 -29.61 -32.10 26.96
CA GLY A 113 -30.74 -31.21 27.18
C GLY A 113 -30.46 -30.15 28.24
N PRO A 114 -31.44 -29.32 28.62
CA PRO A 114 -31.28 -28.20 29.54
C PRO A 114 -31.14 -28.65 30.99
N ALA A 115 -30.04 -29.31 31.34
CA ALA A 115 -29.69 -29.61 32.71
C ALA A 115 -29.22 -28.33 33.44
N ARG A 116 -29.59 -28.18 34.69
CA ARG A 116 -29.40 -26.99 35.51
C ARG A 116 -27.93 -26.61 35.68
N GLU A 117 -27.08 -27.59 35.95
CA GLU A 117 -25.62 -27.43 36.01
C GLU A 117 -24.94 -28.61 35.34
N LEU A 118 -24.34 -28.32 34.19
CA LEU A 118 -23.59 -29.28 33.39
C LEU A 118 -22.11 -28.88 33.40
N ARG A 119 -21.23 -29.83 33.65
CA ARG A 119 -19.79 -29.66 33.65
C ARG A 119 -19.16 -30.72 32.76
N CYS A 120 -18.24 -30.31 31.92
CA CYS A 120 -17.41 -31.21 31.13
C CYS A 120 -15.97 -31.13 31.62
N THR A 121 -15.35 -32.28 31.81
CA THR A 121 -13.93 -32.38 32.16
C THR A 121 -13.21 -33.26 31.18
N ILE A 122 -11.96 -32.90 30.95
CA ILE A 122 -11.04 -33.65 30.08
C ILE A 122 -9.90 -34.15 30.96
N ASP A 123 -9.66 -35.43 30.96
CA ASP A 123 -8.47 -35.95 31.63
C ASP A 123 -7.21 -35.55 30.81
N PRO A 124 -6.28 -34.79 31.40
CA PRO A 124 -5.10 -34.31 30.70
C PRO A 124 -4.12 -35.43 30.32
N LYS A 125 -4.26 -36.63 30.85
CA LYS A 125 -3.39 -37.78 30.58
C LYS A 125 -3.99 -38.75 29.56
N SER A 126 -5.27 -39.10 29.71
CA SER A 126 -5.93 -40.06 28.83
C SER A 126 -6.65 -39.37 27.63
N GLY A 127 -6.96 -38.08 27.76
CA GLY A 127 -7.78 -37.35 26.81
C GLY A 127 -9.25 -37.73 26.85
N ASP A 128 -9.70 -38.49 27.89
CA ASP A 128 -11.07 -38.91 28.02
C ASP A 128 -11.97 -37.74 28.40
N ILE A 129 -13.10 -37.65 27.73
CA ILE A 129 -14.06 -36.55 27.89
C ILE A 129 -15.25 -37.11 28.68
N LYS A 130 -15.53 -36.53 29.84
CA LYS A 130 -16.65 -36.89 30.69
C LYS A 130 -17.56 -35.69 30.91
N ALA A 131 -18.86 -35.93 30.85
CA ALA A 131 -19.88 -34.94 31.18
C ALA A 131 -20.54 -35.29 32.50
N PHE A 132 -20.58 -34.34 33.41
CA PHE A 132 -21.22 -34.45 34.72
C PHE A 132 -22.39 -33.48 34.81
N ALA A 133 -23.52 -33.94 35.31
CA ALA A 133 -24.65 -33.09 35.62
C ALA A 133 -24.93 -33.13 37.14
N ARG A 134 -25.23 -31.97 37.70
CA ARG A 134 -25.71 -31.89 39.07
C ARG A 134 -27.22 -32.12 39.06
N LEU A 135 -27.64 -33.25 39.61
CA LEU A 135 -29.02 -33.70 39.64
C LEU A 135 -29.53 -33.77 41.11
N ILE A 136 -30.82 -33.48 41.31
CA ILE A 136 -31.49 -33.57 42.61
C ILE A 136 -32.08 -34.97 42.72
N VAL A 137 -31.84 -35.62 43.85
CA VAL A 137 -32.39 -36.94 44.13
C VAL A 137 -33.86 -36.83 44.47
N ALA A 138 -34.71 -37.51 43.70
CA ALA A 138 -36.16 -37.53 43.88
C ALA A 138 -36.69 -38.97 43.96
N ASP A 139 -37.78 -39.15 44.68
CA ASP A 139 -38.48 -40.42 44.71
C ASP A 139 -39.18 -40.73 43.40
N LYS A 140 -39.81 -39.68 42.78
CA LYS A 140 -40.39 -39.75 41.44
C LYS A 140 -39.72 -38.71 40.53
N VAL A 141 -39.10 -39.16 39.47
CA VAL A 141 -38.42 -38.30 38.47
C VAL A 141 -39.48 -37.64 37.59
N LEU A 142 -39.67 -36.33 37.77
CA LEU A 142 -40.53 -35.48 36.92
C LEU A 142 -39.78 -34.93 35.73
N SER A 143 -38.49 -34.60 35.90
CA SER A 143 -37.62 -34.11 34.87
C SER A 143 -36.34 -34.95 34.82
N LYS A 144 -36.11 -35.67 33.73
CA LYS A 144 -34.88 -36.48 33.54
C LYS A 144 -33.60 -35.63 33.42
N HIS A 145 -33.73 -34.33 33.24
CA HIS A 145 -32.60 -33.43 33.06
C HIS A 145 -32.11 -32.81 34.38
N ASP A 146 -32.99 -32.75 35.42
CA ASP A 146 -32.69 -32.11 36.69
C ASP A 146 -32.78 -33.06 37.87
N GLN A 147 -33.36 -34.26 37.68
CA GLN A 147 -33.64 -35.18 38.78
C GLN A 147 -33.13 -36.59 38.43
N ILE A 148 -32.65 -37.28 39.48
CA ILE A 148 -32.27 -38.69 39.43
C ILE A 148 -33.11 -39.49 40.44
N SER A 149 -33.46 -40.73 40.05
CA SER A 149 -34.17 -41.64 40.98
C SER A 149 -33.27 -42.01 42.16
N ILE A 150 -33.87 -42.11 43.33
CA ILE A 150 -33.17 -42.56 44.57
C ILE A 150 -32.50 -43.96 44.39
N PHE A 151 -33.07 -44.80 43.52
CA PHE A 151 -32.50 -46.12 43.20
C PHE A 151 -31.24 -46.03 42.42
N ASP A 152 -31.18 -45.11 41.44
CA ASP A 152 -29.99 -44.90 40.61
C ASP A 152 -28.96 -44.07 41.37
N ALA A 153 -29.38 -43.13 42.20
CA ALA A 153 -28.51 -42.35 43.07
C ALA A 153 -27.74 -43.23 44.08
N ARG A 154 -28.42 -44.20 44.70
CA ARG A 154 -27.78 -45.14 45.60
C ARG A 154 -26.78 -46.09 44.96
N ARG A 155 -26.84 -46.30 43.68
CA ARG A 155 -25.79 -47.06 42.92
C ARG A 155 -24.46 -46.30 42.84
N VAL A 156 -24.51 -44.97 42.89
CA VAL A 156 -23.32 -44.11 42.81
C VAL A 156 -22.82 -43.78 44.25
N LYS A 157 -23.74 -43.51 45.20
CA LYS A 157 -23.41 -43.16 46.56
C LYS A 157 -24.47 -43.80 47.50
N ALA A 158 -24.07 -44.73 48.40
CA ALA A 158 -24.99 -45.56 49.23
C ALA A 158 -25.87 -44.76 50.21
N ASP A 159 -25.36 -43.63 50.76
CA ASP A 159 -26.01 -42.86 51.87
C ASP A 159 -26.71 -41.57 51.33
N VAL A 160 -27.34 -41.61 50.18
CA VAL A 160 -28.02 -40.44 49.59
C VAL A 160 -29.43 -40.30 50.08
N GLN A 161 -29.83 -39.07 50.47
CA GLN A 161 -31.20 -38.73 50.92
C GLN A 161 -31.98 -38.03 49.79
N ILE A 162 -33.32 -38.10 49.83
CA ILE A 162 -34.21 -37.39 48.89
C ILE A 162 -34.03 -35.89 49.09
N GLY A 163 -33.85 -35.18 48.04
CA GLY A 163 -33.59 -33.73 48.03
C GLY A 163 -32.10 -33.32 47.98
N GLU A 164 -31.17 -34.31 48.16
CA GLU A 164 -29.74 -34.05 48.08
C GLU A 164 -29.31 -33.82 46.60
N GLU A 165 -28.41 -32.84 46.37
CA GLU A 165 -27.78 -32.65 45.09
C GLU A 165 -26.57 -33.53 44.93
N MET A 166 -26.48 -34.26 43.82
CA MET A 166 -25.32 -35.09 43.53
C MET A 166 -24.82 -34.88 42.09
N GLU A 167 -23.54 -35.03 41.92
CA GLU A 167 -22.88 -34.98 40.61
C GLU A 167 -22.88 -36.39 40.00
N VAL A 168 -23.51 -36.53 38.83
CA VAL A 168 -23.67 -37.83 38.15
C VAL A 168 -23.06 -37.74 36.76
N GLU A 169 -22.35 -38.78 36.35
CA GLU A 169 -21.86 -38.91 35.00
C GLU A 169 -23.01 -39.19 34.02
N VAL A 170 -23.23 -38.24 33.09
CA VAL A 170 -24.32 -38.29 32.11
C VAL A 170 -23.79 -38.37 30.68
N THR A 171 -22.61 -38.95 30.49
CA THR A 171 -21.94 -39.04 29.21
C THR A 171 -22.78 -39.87 28.22
N PRO A 172 -23.37 -39.33 27.14
CA PRO A 172 -24.13 -40.12 26.17
C PRO A 172 -23.23 -41.07 25.38
N ALA A 173 -23.73 -42.23 24.99
CA ALA A 173 -22.96 -43.27 24.29
C ALA A 173 -22.26 -42.81 23.00
N ASN A 174 -22.83 -41.84 22.32
CA ASN A 174 -22.24 -41.26 21.09
C ASN A 174 -21.48 -39.93 21.32
N PHE A 175 -21.39 -39.49 22.60
CA PHE A 175 -20.82 -38.20 22.94
C PHE A 175 -19.33 -38.11 22.59
N GLY A 176 -18.57 -39.20 22.73
CA GLY A 176 -17.15 -39.24 22.44
C GLY A 176 -16.78 -38.80 21.01
N ARG A 177 -17.55 -39.19 20.00
CA ARG A 177 -17.31 -38.76 18.59
C ARG A 177 -17.63 -37.29 18.36
N ILE A 178 -18.81 -36.85 18.82
CA ILE A 178 -19.28 -35.48 18.68
C ILE A 178 -18.40 -34.54 19.48
N ALA A 179 -18.07 -34.93 20.70
CA ALA A 179 -17.18 -34.19 21.58
C ALA A 179 -15.78 -34.01 20.99
N SER A 180 -15.19 -35.07 20.45
CA SER A 180 -13.86 -35.02 19.85
C SER A 180 -13.81 -34.13 18.60
N MET A 181 -14.84 -34.17 17.74
CA MET A 181 -14.92 -33.25 16.58
C MET A 181 -15.04 -31.79 17.03
N ASN A 182 -15.91 -31.52 18.04
CA ASN A 182 -16.13 -30.18 18.54
C ASN A 182 -14.92 -29.68 19.35
N ALA A 183 -14.24 -30.56 20.07
CA ALA A 183 -12.98 -30.26 20.75
C ALA A 183 -11.88 -29.83 19.76
N LYS A 184 -11.72 -30.59 18.69
CA LYS A 184 -10.78 -30.26 17.62
C LYS A 184 -11.11 -28.90 16.97
N GLN A 185 -12.38 -28.64 16.68
CA GLN A 185 -12.80 -27.38 16.09
C GLN A 185 -12.57 -26.19 17.04
N ALA A 186 -12.93 -26.36 18.32
CA ALA A 186 -12.72 -25.33 19.36
C ALA A 186 -11.24 -25.05 19.57
N LEU A 187 -10.41 -26.10 19.62
CA LEU A 187 -8.96 -25.99 19.72
C LEU A 187 -8.40 -25.18 18.55
N MET A 188 -8.77 -25.52 17.31
CA MET A 188 -8.35 -24.78 16.13
C MET A 188 -8.80 -23.33 16.15
N GLN A 189 -10.00 -23.05 16.66
CA GLN A 189 -10.50 -21.69 16.81
C GLN A 189 -9.68 -20.90 17.86
N GLN A 190 -9.36 -21.52 18.98
CA GLN A 190 -8.58 -20.89 20.04
C GLN A 190 -7.13 -20.65 19.62
N ILE A 191 -6.53 -21.57 18.88
CA ILE A 191 -5.21 -21.40 18.29
C ILE A 191 -5.20 -20.20 17.34
N ARG A 192 -6.16 -20.13 16.43
CA ARG A 192 -6.29 -18.96 15.54
C ARG A 192 -6.45 -17.65 16.31
N LYS A 193 -7.20 -17.67 17.43
CA LYS A 193 -7.37 -16.49 18.28
C LYS A 193 -6.06 -16.11 18.97
N ALA A 194 -5.31 -17.08 19.48
CA ALA A 194 -4.00 -16.85 20.09
C ALA A 194 -2.96 -16.35 19.07
N GLU A 195 -2.89 -16.97 17.88
CA GLU A 195 -2.02 -16.50 16.79
C GLU A 195 -2.33 -15.06 16.39
N LYS A 196 -3.62 -14.70 16.31
CA LYS A 196 -4.06 -13.33 16.06
C LYS A 196 -3.61 -12.36 17.15
N SER A 197 -3.68 -12.78 18.42
CA SER A 197 -3.22 -11.95 19.54
C SER A 197 -1.72 -11.73 19.53
N ILE A 198 -0.94 -12.77 19.21
CA ILE A 198 0.52 -12.69 19.08
C ILE A 198 0.89 -11.77 17.91
N LEU A 199 0.22 -11.91 16.75
CA LEU A 199 0.43 -11.04 15.61
C LEU A 199 0.18 -9.57 15.97
N LEU A 200 -0.91 -9.29 16.69
CA LEU A 200 -1.21 -7.93 17.17
C LEU A 200 -0.10 -7.38 18.07
N SER A 201 0.40 -8.20 19.01
CA SER A 201 1.49 -7.76 19.91
C SER A 201 2.80 -7.54 19.13
N ASP A 202 3.19 -8.47 18.26
CA ASP A 202 4.45 -8.40 17.50
C ASP A 202 4.51 -7.20 16.55
N PHE A 203 3.37 -6.82 15.96
CA PHE A 203 3.32 -5.73 14.97
C PHE A 203 2.82 -4.40 15.52
N LYS A 204 2.26 -4.36 16.74
CA LYS A 204 1.84 -3.10 17.37
C LYS A 204 3.01 -2.12 17.51
N ASP A 205 4.17 -2.62 17.89
CA ASP A 205 5.37 -1.83 18.08
C ASP A 205 6.12 -1.55 16.77
N ARG A 206 5.79 -2.29 15.69
CA ARG A 206 6.39 -2.14 14.36
C ARG A 206 5.59 -1.27 13.40
N VAL A 207 4.43 -0.75 13.84
CA VAL A 207 3.70 0.27 13.07
C VAL A 207 4.59 1.50 12.91
N GLY A 208 4.68 1.98 11.68
CA GLY A 208 5.59 3.10 11.36
C GLY A 208 7.00 2.69 10.96
N GLU A 209 7.30 1.40 10.83
CA GLU A 209 8.60 0.88 10.34
C GLU A 209 8.54 0.41 8.88
N ILE A 210 9.71 0.28 8.28
CA ILE A 210 9.86 -0.36 6.97
C ILE A 210 10.13 -1.85 7.15
N VAL A 211 9.32 -2.67 6.48
CA VAL A 211 9.50 -4.12 6.42
C VAL A 211 9.80 -4.56 5.00
N SER A 212 10.58 -5.63 4.87
CA SER A 212 10.83 -6.28 3.58
C SER A 212 10.05 -7.58 3.51
N GLY A 213 9.36 -7.80 2.41
CA GLY A 213 8.61 -9.02 2.17
C GLY A 213 8.68 -9.45 0.71
N THR A 214 8.11 -10.60 0.40
CA THR A 214 8.02 -11.15 -0.95
C THR A 214 6.57 -11.17 -1.40
N VAL A 215 6.30 -10.70 -2.60
CA VAL A 215 4.95 -10.75 -3.20
C VAL A 215 4.54 -12.20 -3.38
N ARG A 216 3.46 -12.63 -2.73
CA ARG A 216 2.98 -14.01 -2.75
C ARG A 216 1.87 -14.23 -3.77
N SER A 217 0.88 -13.36 -3.78
CA SER A 217 -0.28 -13.47 -4.65
C SER A 217 -1.02 -12.15 -4.78
N PHE A 218 -1.94 -12.11 -5.72
CA PHE A 218 -2.88 -11.01 -5.88
C PHE A 218 -4.28 -11.47 -5.47
N ASP A 219 -4.97 -10.63 -4.71
CA ASP A 219 -6.37 -10.80 -4.38
C ASP A 219 -7.14 -9.63 -5.02
N ARG A 220 -7.72 -9.87 -6.21
CA ARG A 220 -8.29 -8.83 -7.08
C ARG A 220 -7.25 -7.75 -7.42
N SER A 221 -7.33 -6.58 -6.77
CA SER A 221 -6.39 -5.46 -6.97
C SER A 221 -5.36 -5.32 -5.86
N ASP A 222 -5.52 -6.05 -4.77
CA ASP A 222 -4.66 -5.98 -3.61
C ASP A 222 -3.51 -6.98 -3.72
N VAL A 223 -2.36 -6.67 -3.14
CA VAL A 223 -1.17 -7.53 -3.17
C VAL A 223 -0.95 -8.14 -1.79
N ARG A 224 -0.84 -9.46 -1.74
CA ARG A 224 -0.44 -10.17 -0.53
C ARG A 224 1.07 -10.31 -0.51
N VAL A 225 1.67 -9.86 0.59
CA VAL A 225 3.11 -9.84 0.81
C VAL A 225 3.45 -10.76 1.97
N ASP A 226 4.32 -11.71 1.74
CA ASP A 226 4.85 -12.61 2.75
C ASP A 226 6.03 -11.97 3.48
N LEU A 227 5.87 -11.75 4.78
CA LEU A 227 6.91 -11.21 5.66
C LEU A 227 7.72 -12.32 6.37
N GLY A 228 7.55 -13.58 5.93
CA GLY A 228 8.19 -14.78 6.47
C GLY A 228 7.31 -15.48 7.51
N LYS A 229 7.01 -14.85 8.63
CA LYS A 229 6.17 -15.38 9.70
C LYS A 229 4.69 -15.09 9.49
N TYR A 230 4.39 -13.95 8.86
CA TYR A 230 3.06 -13.41 8.70
C TYR A 230 2.83 -12.93 7.28
N GLU A 231 1.60 -12.96 6.85
CA GLU A 231 1.14 -12.41 5.59
C GLU A 231 0.57 -11.01 5.83
N ALA A 232 0.93 -10.05 4.98
CA ALA A 232 0.46 -8.67 5.04
C ALA A 232 -0.25 -8.28 3.74
N LEU A 233 -1.12 -7.30 3.84
CA LEU A 233 -1.89 -6.78 2.71
C LEU A 233 -1.34 -5.42 2.28
N LEU A 234 -1.05 -5.26 0.99
CA LEU A 234 -0.81 -3.99 0.34
C LEU A 234 -2.04 -3.65 -0.53
N PRO A 235 -3.01 -2.88 0.02
CA PRO A 235 -4.22 -2.54 -0.68
C PRO A 235 -3.95 -1.69 -1.93
N ASN A 236 -4.81 -1.76 -2.92
CA ASN A 236 -4.67 -0.98 -4.15
C ASN A 236 -4.52 0.53 -3.92
N ARG A 237 -5.22 1.09 -2.93
CA ARG A 237 -5.12 2.51 -2.53
C ARG A 237 -3.75 2.91 -1.95
N GLU A 238 -2.99 1.94 -1.45
CA GLU A 238 -1.67 2.13 -0.83
C GLU A 238 -0.52 1.72 -1.77
N ARG A 239 -0.85 1.28 -2.97
CA ARG A 239 0.11 0.98 -4.04
C ARG A 239 0.52 2.26 -4.75
N VAL A 240 1.68 2.22 -5.39
CA VAL A 240 2.14 3.28 -6.27
C VAL A 240 1.65 2.97 -7.69
N PRO A 241 0.94 3.89 -8.37
CA PRO A 241 0.34 3.61 -9.68
C PRO A 241 1.34 3.28 -10.80
N THR A 242 2.58 3.72 -10.63
CA THR A 242 3.67 3.51 -11.60
C THR A 242 4.49 2.25 -11.35
N GLU A 243 4.20 1.52 -10.25
CA GLU A 243 4.90 0.29 -9.90
C GLU A 243 4.11 -0.93 -10.36
N GLU A 244 4.81 -1.86 -10.98
CA GLU A 244 4.32 -3.19 -11.31
C GLU A 244 4.89 -4.17 -10.30
N TYR A 245 4.05 -5.03 -9.75
CA TYR A 245 4.44 -6.03 -8.77
C TYR A 245 4.36 -7.41 -9.40
N GLN A 246 5.36 -8.25 -9.18
CA GLN A 246 5.38 -9.63 -9.69
C GLN A 246 5.46 -10.62 -8.54
N VAL A 247 4.81 -11.79 -8.71
CA VAL A 247 4.88 -12.87 -7.70
C VAL A 247 6.32 -13.35 -7.59
N GLY A 248 6.81 -13.43 -6.34
CA GLY A 248 8.20 -13.76 -6.04
C GLY A 248 9.14 -12.56 -5.92
N GLU A 249 8.69 -11.37 -6.29
CA GLU A 249 9.47 -10.14 -6.16
C GLU A 249 9.59 -9.71 -4.70
N ARG A 250 10.77 -9.24 -4.32
CA ARG A 250 11.02 -8.69 -2.98
C ARG A 250 10.74 -7.20 -2.95
N VAL A 251 9.83 -6.78 -2.08
CA VAL A 251 9.40 -5.40 -1.93
C VAL A 251 9.63 -4.90 -0.51
N ARG A 252 9.98 -3.62 -0.37
CA ARG A 252 10.01 -2.91 0.91
C ARG A 252 8.74 -2.10 1.05
N CYS A 253 8.08 -2.21 2.18
CA CYS A 253 6.84 -1.50 2.45
C CYS A 253 6.87 -0.88 3.84
N PHE A 254 6.12 0.19 4.00
CA PHE A 254 5.85 0.83 5.28
C PHE A 254 4.66 0.15 5.96
N VAL A 255 4.80 -0.20 7.23
CA VAL A 255 3.68 -0.73 8.02
C VAL A 255 2.80 0.44 8.44
N LYS A 256 1.68 0.62 7.75
CA LYS A 256 0.77 1.74 7.98
C LYS A 256 -0.08 1.55 9.22
N ALA A 257 -0.64 0.36 9.36
CA ALA A 257 -1.53 0.02 10.47
C ALA A 257 -1.64 -1.50 10.63
N VAL A 258 -2.11 -1.92 11.79
CA VAL A 258 -2.62 -3.28 12.01
C VAL A 258 -4.11 -3.15 12.32
N GLU A 259 -4.95 -3.54 11.38
CA GLU A 259 -6.41 -3.43 11.49
C GLU A 259 -7.00 -4.75 11.97
N ASN A 260 -8.00 -4.69 12.84
CA ASN A 260 -8.72 -5.88 13.27
C ASN A 260 -9.98 -6.05 12.42
N THR A 261 -9.91 -6.95 11.44
CA THR A 261 -11.02 -7.25 10.54
C THR A 261 -11.89 -8.41 11.09
N ASN A 262 -13.05 -8.66 10.48
CA ASN A 262 -13.90 -9.81 10.81
C ASN A 262 -13.18 -11.16 10.64
N HIS A 263 -12.16 -11.21 9.79
CA HIS A 263 -11.32 -12.39 9.55
C HIS A 263 -10.11 -12.45 10.48
N GLY A 264 -9.84 -11.38 11.24
CA GLY A 264 -8.75 -11.24 12.19
C GLY A 264 -7.87 -10.03 11.95
N PRO A 265 -6.78 -9.88 12.71
CA PRO A 265 -5.82 -8.81 12.50
C PRO A 265 -5.15 -8.96 11.14
N GLU A 266 -5.07 -7.86 10.43
CA GLU A 266 -4.48 -7.75 9.11
C GLU A 266 -3.45 -6.62 9.13
N ILE A 267 -2.24 -6.90 8.65
CA ILE A 267 -1.15 -5.93 8.59
C ILE A 267 -1.32 -5.17 7.27
N ILE A 268 -1.61 -3.87 7.38
CA ILE A 268 -1.76 -3.00 6.21
C ILE A 268 -0.42 -2.35 5.88
N LEU A 269 0.06 -2.65 4.69
CA LEU A 269 1.27 -2.08 4.14
C LEU A 269 0.95 -0.89 3.23
N SER A 270 1.90 0.01 3.10
CA SER A 270 1.82 1.14 2.16
C SER A 270 3.16 1.41 1.49
N ARG A 271 3.12 1.69 0.19
CA ARG A 271 4.21 2.31 -0.56
C ARG A 271 3.85 3.72 -1.02
N ALA A 272 2.56 4.08 -0.99
CA ALA A 272 2.06 5.40 -1.37
C ALA A 272 2.15 6.44 -0.23
N ALA A 273 2.24 6.01 1.02
CA ALA A 273 2.28 6.89 2.19
C ALA A 273 3.52 7.81 2.16
N PRO A 274 3.37 9.11 2.49
CA PRO A 274 4.52 10.02 2.60
C PRO A 274 5.50 9.60 3.70
N GLU A 275 5.02 8.99 4.76
CA GLU A 275 5.82 8.47 5.89
C GLU A 275 6.83 7.40 5.42
N PHE A 276 6.51 6.68 4.35
CA PHE A 276 7.44 5.72 3.74
C PHE A 276 8.73 6.42 3.27
N VAL A 277 8.58 7.58 2.60
CA VAL A 277 9.73 8.38 2.15
C VAL A 277 10.51 8.95 3.33
N ILE A 278 9.81 9.45 4.36
CA ILE A 278 10.45 9.94 5.60
C ILE A 278 11.32 8.84 6.23
N LYS A 279 10.79 7.63 6.33
CA LYS A 279 11.52 6.49 6.89
C LYS A 279 12.70 6.06 6.03
N LEU A 280 12.59 6.13 4.70
CA LEU A 280 13.73 5.88 3.81
C LEU A 280 14.85 6.90 4.04
N PHE A 281 14.51 8.18 4.21
CA PHE A 281 15.49 9.20 4.55
C PHE A 281 16.13 8.97 5.93
N GLN A 282 15.35 8.55 6.93
CA GLN A 282 15.88 8.20 8.26
C GLN A 282 16.86 7.02 8.21
N LEU A 283 16.65 6.07 7.32
CA LEU A 283 17.55 4.92 7.15
C LEU A 283 18.83 5.29 6.38
N GLU A 284 18.75 6.20 5.41
CA GLU A 284 19.87 6.54 4.52
C GLU A 284 20.72 7.71 5.05
N VAL A 285 20.12 8.61 5.83
CA VAL A 285 20.73 9.86 6.30
C VAL A 285 20.87 9.82 7.83
N SER A 286 22.08 9.59 8.31
CA SER A 286 22.40 9.51 9.74
C SER A 286 22.02 10.78 10.50
N GLU A 287 22.23 11.94 9.89
CA GLU A 287 21.96 13.26 10.46
C GLU A 287 20.45 13.50 10.71
N ILE A 288 19.58 12.80 9.99
CA ILE A 288 18.13 12.79 10.26
C ILE A 288 17.83 11.85 11.42
N ASN A 289 18.47 10.68 11.45
CA ASN A 289 18.29 9.72 12.51
C ASN A 289 18.76 10.25 13.88
N ASP A 290 19.86 10.99 13.89
CA ASP A 290 20.44 11.62 15.09
C ASP A 290 19.68 12.89 15.52
N GLY A 291 18.72 13.36 14.70
CA GLY A 291 17.92 14.54 14.99
C GLY A 291 18.64 15.87 14.74
N THR A 292 19.83 15.88 14.14
CA THR A 292 20.53 17.10 13.72
C THR A 292 19.76 17.81 12.60
N ILE A 293 19.21 17.00 11.67
CA ILE A 293 18.35 17.47 10.59
C ILE A 293 16.92 17.01 10.85
N GLU A 294 16.00 17.94 10.76
CA GLU A 294 14.56 17.69 10.90
C GLU A 294 13.86 17.79 9.56
N ILE A 295 12.96 16.83 9.29
CA ILE A 295 12.00 16.94 8.19
C ILE A 295 10.82 17.74 8.70
N LYS A 296 10.66 18.98 8.22
CA LYS A 296 9.57 19.88 8.62
C LYS A 296 8.26 19.62 7.89
N ALA A 297 8.34 19.26 6.61
CA ALA A 297 7.17 18.97 5.79
C ALA A 297 7.51 18.05 4.64
N ILE A 298 6.49 17.33 4.14
CA ILE A 298 6.56 16.50 2.96
C ILE A 298 5.28 16.66 2.14
N ALA A 299 5.44 16.74 0.83
CA ALA A 299 4.32 16.69 -0.13
C ALA A 299 4.68 15.68 -1.22
N ARG A 300 3.83 14.66 -1.38
CA ARG A 300 4.07 13.53 -2.28
C ARG A 300 2.92 13.31 -3.24
N GLU A 301 3.25 13.06 -4.49
CA GLU A 301 2.42 12.40 -5.50
C GLU A 301 3.08 11.07 -5.84
N PRO A 302 2.57 9.95 -5.26
CA PRO A 302 3.24 8.65 -5.34
C PRO A 302 3.52 8.21 -6.77
N GLY A 303 4.77 7.80 -7.04
CA GLY A 303 5.24 7.38 -8.35
C GLY A 303 5.65 8.51 -9.30
N PHE A 304 5.40 9.77 -8.94
CA PHE A 304 5.72 10.90 -9.80
C PHE A 304 6.77 11.81 -9.18
N ARG A 305 6.44 12.46 -8.08
CA ARG A 305 7.32 13.45 -7.45
C ARG A 305 7.03 13.64 -5.97
N THR A 306 8.09 13.78 -5.18
CA THR A 306 8.06 14.15 -3.77
C THR A 306 8.87 15.41 -3.53
N LYS A 307 8.34 16.32 -2.72
CA LYS A 307 9.06 17.48 -2.18
C LYS A 307 9.21 17.30 -0.67
N LEU A 308 10.43 17.41 -0.18
CA LEU A 308 10.80 17.23 1.22
C LEU A 308 11.44 18.50 1.74
N ALA A 309 10.88 19.10 2.78
CA ALA A 309 11.43 20.28 3.43
C ALA A 309 12.25 19.86 4.65
N VAL A 310 13.53 20.23 4.65
CA VAL A 310 14.49 19.87 5.69
C VAL A 310 15.05 21.13 6.36
N HIS A 311 15.30 21.03 7.65
CA HIS A 311 15.87 22.08 8.47
C HIS A 311 16.98 21.50 9.35
N SER A 312 18.09 22.19 9.47
CA SER A 312 19.15 21.81 10.39
C SER A 312 19.03 22.57 11.70
N ARG A 313 19.20 21.87 12.81
CA ARG A 313 19.32 22.51 14.15
C ARG A 313 20.72 23.11 14.37
N ASP A 314 21.73 22.58 13.67
CA ASP A 314 23.09 23.11 13.70
C ASP A 314 23.32 23.95 12.45
N GLU A 315 23.63 25.24 12.64
CA GLU A 315 23.93 26.17 11.55
C GLU A 315 25.13 25.77 10.67
N LYS A 316 26.02 24.94 11.22
CA LYS A 316 27.20 24.45 10.51
C LYS A 316 26.92 23.34 9.54
N VAL A 317 25.74 22.69 9.64
CA VAL A 317 25.35 21.56 8.81
C VAL A 317 24.37 22.02 7.74
N ASP A 318 24.76 21.90 6.47
CA ASP A 318 23.83 22.12 5.36
C ASP A 318 22.84 20.95 5.27
N PRO A 319 21.53 21.19 5.55
CA PRO A 319 20.55 20.13 5.56
C PRO A 319 20.28 19.52 4.18
N VAL A 320 20.42 20.30 3.12
CA VAL A 320 20.19 19.83 1.75
C VAL A 320 21.39 18.96 1.29
N GLY A 321 22.60 19.46 1.50
CA GLY A 321 23.84 18.76 1.15
C GLY A 321 23.95 17.40 1.85
N ALA A 322 23.62 17.34 3.14
CA ALA A 322 23.65 16.09 3.92
C ALA A 322 22.63 15.07 3.40
N CYS A 323 21.40 15.49 3.08
CA CYS A 323 20.37 14.61 2.51
C CYS A 323 20.71 14.14 1.10
N VAL A 324 21.31 15.00 0.28
CA VAL A 324 21.74 14.64 -1.09
C VAL A 324 22.89 13.66 -1.05
N GLY A 325 23.86 13.92 -0.15
CA GLY A 325 25.05 13.12 0.01
C GLY A 325 26.08 13.33 -1.09
N LEU A 326 27.25 12.67 -0.95
CA LEU A 326 28.35 12.82 -1.88
C LEU A 326 27.92 12.41 -3.30
N ARG A 327 28.04 13.33 -4.26
CA ARG A 327 27.61 13.13 -5.67
C ARG A 327 26.15 12.69 -5.83
N GLY A 328 25.30 12.99 -4.86
CA GLY A 328 23.89 12.61 -4.85
C GLY A 328 23.62 11.12 -4.58
N GLN A 329 24.55 10.39 -3.99
CA GLN A 329 24.42 8.95 -3.80
C GLN A 329 23.26 8.58 -2.88
N ARG A 330 23.07 9.31 -1.76
CA ARG A 330 21.98 9.04 -0.81
C ARG A 330 20.62 9.22 -1.47
N VAL A 331 20.40 10.35 -2.14
CA VAL A 331 19.12 10.58 -2.83
C VAL A 331 18.90 9.61 -3.99
N LYS A 332 19.95 9.20 -4.71
CA LYS A 332 19.83 8.20 -5.78
C LYS A 332 19.40 6.84 -5.26
N ASN A 333 19.87 6.42 -4.09
CA ASN A 333 19.46 5.16 -3.46
C ASN A 333 17.96 5.20 -3.14
N ILE A 334 17.48 6.32 -2.58
CA ILE A 334 16.06 6.52 -2.26
C ILE A 334 15.21 6.56 -3.54
N VAL A 335 15.64 7.30 -4.56
CA VAL A 335 14.93 7.37 -5.86
C VAL A 335 14.84 5.99 -6.51
N ARG A 336 15.88 5.16 -6.41
CA ARG A 336 15.86 3.78 -6.91
C ARG A 336 14.86 2.92 -6.15
N GLU A 337 14.79 3.04 -4.83
CA GLU A 337 13.81 2.32 -4.02
C GLU A 337 12.36 2.75 -4.33
N LEU A 338 12.16 4.00 -4.69
CA LEU A 338 10.87 4.59 -5.08
C LEU A 338 10.55 4.41 -6.58
N ASN A 339 11.21 3.49 -7.26
CA ASN A 339 11.00 3.21 -8.70
C ASN A 339 11.07 4.46 -9.58
N ASN A 340 12.15 5.24 -9.41
CA ASN A 340 12.45 6.48 -10.14
C ASN A 340 11.49 7.66 -9.88
N GLU A 341 10.76 7.65 -8.77
CA GLU A 341 10.02 8.84 -8.30
C GLU A 341 11.01 9.99 -8.03
N LYS A 342 10.73 11.17 -8.58
CA LYS A 342 11.59 12.34 -8.40
C LYS A 342 11.48 12.88 -6.98
N VAL A 343 12.61 13.13 -6.34
CA VAL A 343 12.66 13.67 -4.99
C VAL A 343 13.41 15.00 -4.97
N ASP A 344 12.70 16.06 -4.60
CA ASP A 344 13.25 17.40 -4.41
C ASP A 344 13.46 17.65 -2.91
N ILE A 345 14.70 17.95 -2.54
CA ILE A 345 15.06 18.29 -1.15
C ILE A 345 15.16 19.80 -1.06
N ILE A 346 14.39 20.41 -0.16
CA ILE A 346 14.17 21.86 -0.06
C ILE A 346 14.59 22.30 1.31
N LYS A 347 15.39 23.36 1.37
CA LYS A 347 15.70 24.02 2.65
C LYS A 347 14.46 24.72 3.16
N TRP A 348 14.01 24.30 4.34
CA TRP A 348 12.92 24.97 5.05
C TRP A 348 13.38 26.33 5.58
N ASP A 349 12.48 27.29 5.54
CA ASP A 349 12.72 28.63 6.11
C ASP A 349 11.44 29.12 6.79
N ALA A 350 11.59 29.89 7.88
CA ALA A 350 10.46 30.48 8.58
C ALA A 350 9.79 31.58 7.74
N ASN A 351 10.58 32.27 6.89
CA ASN A 351 10.06 33.26 5.96
C ASN A 351 9.41 32.56 4.75
N ILE A 352 8.10 32.71 4.62
CA ILE A 352 7.31 32.08 3.56
C ILE A 352 7.81 32.42 2.15
N LYS A 353 8.29 33.66 1.93
CA LYS A 353 8.82 34.08 0.63
C LYS A 353 10.06 33.27 0.25
N VAL A 354 10.99 33.11 1.19
CA VAL A 354 12.21 32.32 1.00
C VAL A 354 11.87 30.84 0.83
N TYR A 355 10.97 30.32 1.67
CA TYR A 355 10.56 28.93 1.62
C TYR A 355 9.89 28.57 0.28
N VAL A 356 8.97 29.40 -0.21
CA VAL A 356 8.31 29.19 -1.50
C VAL A 356 9.32 29.33 -2.67
N THR A 357 10.26 30.27 -2.56
CA THR A 357 11.34 30.41 -3.56
C THR A 357 12.16 29.12 -3.65
N ASN A 358 12.58 28.58 -2.50
CA ASN A 358 13.32 27.32 -2.44
C ASN A 358 12.47 26.15 -2.99
N ALA A 359 11.17 26.16 -2.72
CA ALA A 359 10.27 25.09 -3.15
C ALA A 359 9.97 25.11 -4.65
N LEU A 360 9.96 26.28 -5.29
CA LEU A 360 9.74 26.42 -6.73
C LEU A 360 11.02 26.40 -7.57
N ALA A 361 12.20 26.35 -6.94
CA ALA A 361 13.45 26.23 -7.67
C ALA A 361 13.38 25.04 -8.68
N PRO A 362 14.00 25.19 -9.86
CA PRO A 362 14.90 26.25 -10.34
C PRO A 362 14.20 27.45 -11.01
N ALA A 363 12.85 27.60 -10.91
CA ALA A 363 12.14 28.72 -11.49
C ALA A 363 12.57 30.05 -10.81
N LYS A 364 12.82 31.08 -11.60
CA LYS A 364 13.16 32.41 -11.11
C LYS A 364 11.88 33.21 -10.89
N LEU A 365 11.67 33.61 -9.65
CA LEU A 365 10.49 34.38 -9.23
C LEU A 365 10.83 35.87 -9.21
N LYS A 366 9.92 36.74 -9.65
CA LYS A 366 10.15 38.18 -9.73
C LYS A 366 9.58 38.92 -8.52
N SER A 367 8.31 38.72 -8.23
CA SER A 367 7.65 39.40 -7.12
C SER A 367 6.72 38.49 -6.33
N PHE A 368 6.45 38.88 -5.08
CA PHE A 368 5.61 38.15 -4.16
C PHE A 368 4.58 39.12 -3.52
N GLU A 369 3.35 38.70 -3.55
CA GLU A 369 2.27 39.28 -2.79
C GLU A 369 1.79 38.25 -1.78
N VAL A 370 1.91 38.54 -0.49
CA VAL A 370 1.59 37.61 0.60
C VAL A 370 0.41 38.11 1.38
N ASP A 371 -0.65 37.30 1.41
CA ASP A 371 -1.83 37.51 2.27
C ASP A 371 -1.76 36.52 3.44
N GLU A 372 -1.30 36.97 4.59
CA GLU A 372 -1.17 36.13 5.79
C GLU A 372 -2.52 35.70 6.35
N HIS A 373 -3.57 36.52 6.23
CA HIS A 373 -4.89 36.21 6.76
C HIS A 373 -5.54 35.03 6.02
N ARG A 374 -5.33 34.95 4.70
CA ARG A 374 -5.87 33.90 3.85
C ARG A 374 -4.87 32.79 3.60
N LYS A 375 -3.63 32.88 4.11
CA LYS A 375 -2.51 32.00 3.79
C LYS A 375 -2.35 31.80 2.27
N ARG A 376 -2.32 32.91 1.55
CA ARG A 376 -2.21 32.90 0.09
C ARG A 376 -0.96 33.68 -0.33
N VAL A 377 -0.24 33.09 -1.28
CA VAL A 377 0.94 33.71 -1.90
C VAL A 377 0.70 33.79 -3.40
N ARG A 378 0.63 35.03 -3.92
CA ARG A 378 0.61 35.29 -5.35
C ARG A 378 2.05 35.57 -5.79
N ILE A 379 2.46 34.93 -6.87
CA ILE A 379 3.82 34.97 -7.37
C ILE A 379 3.77 35.39 -8.83
N LEU A 380 4.49 36.46 -9.17
CA LEU A 380 4.66 36.88 -10.56
C LEU A 380 5.97 36.30 -11.11
N VAL A 381 5.87 35.67 -12.24
CA VAL A 381 7.00 35.07 -12.96
C VAL A 381 7.04 35.59 -14.39
N SER A 382 8.21 35.62 -15.02
CA SER A 382 8.31 35.89 -16.46
C SER A 382 7.69 34.76 -17.27
N GLU A 383 7.20 35.04 -18.47
CA GLU A 383 6.54 34.07 -19.35
C GLU A 383 7.39 32.82 -19.61
N ASP A 384 8.71 33.00 -19.80
CA ASP A 384 9.67 31.90 -19.99
C ASP A 384 9.77 30.97 -18.76
N GLN A 385 9.53 31.48 -17.55
CA GLN A 385 9.60 30.71 -16.29
C GLN A 385 8.25 30.13 -15.86
N LEU A 386 7.15 30.59 -16.46
CA LEU A 386 5.80 30.21 -16.05
C LEU A 386 5.59 28.69 -16.14
N SER A 387 5.93 28.07 -17.26
CA SER A 387 5.80 26.63 -17.44
C SER A 387 6.65 25.83 -16.45
N LEU A 388 7.82 26.34 -16.06
CA LEU A 388 8.71 25.70 -15.09
C LEU A 388 8.17 25.82 -13.67
N ALA A 389 7.67 27.01 -13.31
CA ALA A 389 7.09 27.28 -11.99
C ALA A 389 5.82 26.46 -11.75
N ILE A 390 4.91 26.42 -12.70
CA ILE A 390 3.68 25.63 -12.64
C ILE A 390 3.99 24.12 -12.69
N GLY A 391 4.91 23.72 -13.58
CA GLY A 391 5.27 22.34 -13.86
C GLY A 391 4.21 21.57 -14.66
N LYS A 392 4.55 20.34 -15.07
CA LYS A 392 3.63 19.48 -15.84
C LYS A 392 2.33 19.26 -15.08
N ARG A 393 1.19 19.60 -15.71
CA ARG A 393 -0.16 19.48 -15.13
C ARG A 393 -0.32 20.20 -13.77
N GLY A 394 0.41 21.28 -13.52
CA GLY A 394 0.37 22.03 -12.25
C GLY A 394 1.01 21.31 -11.07
N GLN A 395 1.80 20.27 -11.29
CA GLN A 395 2.36 19.43 -10.23
C GLN A 395 3.29 20.22 -9.31
N ASN A 396 4.14 21.10 -9.86
CA ASN A 396 5.09 21.85 -9.05
C ASN A 396 4.38 22.83 -8.10
N ALA A 397 3.41 23.59 -8.62
CA ALA A 397 2.59 24.52 -7.84
C ALA A 397 1.78 23.78 -6.77
N ARG A 398 1.10 22.69 -7.14
CA ARG A 398 0.27 21.88 -6.22
C ARG A 398 1.08 21.25 -5.09
N LEU A 399 2.25 20.66 -5.40
CA LEU A 399 3.14 20.09 -4.39
C LEU A 399 3.71 21.19 -3.47
N THR A 400 4.07 22.35 -4.01
CA THR A 400 4.54 23.49 -3.22
C THR A 400 3.45 24.01 -2.29
N SER A 401 2.21 24.10 -2.76
CA SER A 401 1.06 24.49 -1.94
C SER A 401 0.85 23.52 -0.77
N ARG A 402 0.90 22.19 -1.04
CA ARG A 402 0.78 21.17 0.02
C ARG A 402 1.95 21.18 0.99
N LEU A 403 3.17 21.41 0.48
CA LEU A 403 4.40 21.41 1.28
C LEU A 403 4.42 22.59 2.27
N THR A 404 4.02 23.77 1.80
CA THR A 404 4.04 25.02 2.58
C THR A 404 2.80 25.20 3.44
N GLY A 405 1.70 24.54 3.09
CA GLY A 405 0.39 24.76 3.71
C GLY A 405 -0.25 26.10 3.32
N TRP A 406 0.28 26.74 2.26
CA TRP A 406 -0.24 28.01 1.72
C TRP A 406 -0.80 27.78 0.32
N HIS A 407 -1.81 28.54 -0.04
CA HIS A 407 -2.30 28.57 -1.42
C HIS A 407 -1.33 29.37 -2.29
N VAL A 408 -0.73 28.72 -3.28
CA VAL A 408 0.29 29.30 -4.15
C VAL A 408 -0.31 29.53 -5.52
N ASP A 409 -0.50 30.79 -5.90
CA ASP A 409 -0.94 31.22 -7.22
C ASP A 409 0.26 31.74 -8.02
N ILE A 410 0.43 31.23 -9.22
CA ILE A 410 1.52 31.58 -10.11
C ILE A 410 0.90 32.25 -11.33
N GLU A 411 1.23 33.52 -11.53
CA GLU A 411 0.72 34.33 -12.61
C GLU A 411 1.89 34.84 -13.48
N PRO A 412 1.70 34.97 -14.79
CA PRO A 412 2.69 35.63 -15.61
C PRO A 412 2.75 37.11 -15.21
N GLU A 413 3.95 37.68 -15.22
CA GLU A 413 4.09 39.12 -15.21
C GLU A 413 3.39 39.65 -16.46
N MET A 414 2.24 40.28 -16.28
CA MET A 414 1.64 41.04 -17.33
C MET A 414 2.63 42.20 -17.61
N HIS A 415 3.39 42.06 -18.70
CA HIS A 415 3.98 43.27 -19.27
C HIS A 415 2.81 44.22 -19.47
N GLU A 416 2.82 45.29 -18.70
CA GLU A 416 1.76 46.28 -18.70
C GLU A 416 1.22 46.46 -20.08
N VAL A 417 -0.10 46.32 -20.28
CA VAL A 417 -0.82 46.75 -21.45
C VAL A 417 -0.45 48.21 -21.79
N ASN A 418 0.00 48.95 -20.78
CA ASN A 418 0.67 50.25 -20.87
C ASN A 418 1.82 50.31 -21.89
N GLY A 419 2.54 49.21 -22.16
CA GLY A 419 3.60 49.24 -23.19
C GLY A 419 3.05 49.29 -24.62
N PHE A 420 1.90 48.72 -24.91
CA PHE A 420 1.24 48.83 -26.18
C PHE A 420 0.51 50.14 -26.32
N GLU A 421 -0.27 50.56 -25.31
CA GLU A 421 -0.93 51.87 -25.30
C GLU A 421 0.08 53.04 -25.32
N GLN A 422 1.20 52.92 -24.62
CA GLN A 422 2.29 53.90 -24.70
C GLN A 422 2.97 53.91 -26.07
N LYS A 423 3.14 52.74 -26.72
CA LYS A 423 3.67 52.67 -28.11
C LYS A 423 2.69 53.26 -29.11
N VAL A 424 1.41 52.95 -28.93
CA VAL A 424 0.32 53.55 -29.75
C VAL A 424 0.25 55.04 -29.52
N ALA A 425 0.22 55.54 -28.28
CA ALA A 425 0.21 56.95 -27.96
C ALA A 425 1.45 57.68 -28.55
N LYS A 426 2.65 57.11 -28.42
CA LYS A 426 3.89 57.62 -29.01
C LYS A 426 3.86 57.63 -30.52
N ALA A 427 3.33 56.58 -31.16
CA ALA A 427 3.16 56.51 -32.59
C ALA A 427 2.20 57.58 -33.10
N VAL A 428 1.05 57.80 -32.41
CA VAL A 428 0.09 58.86 -32.71
C VAL A 428 0.76 60.24 -32.59
N GLU A 429 1.53 60.47 -31.51
CA GLU A 429 2.24 61.73 -31.29
C GLU A 429 3.32 62.00 -32.38
N ASN A 430 4.05 60.95 -32.76
CA ASN A 430 5.07 61.02 -33.85
C ASN A 430 4.45 61.31 -35.21
N LEU A 431 3.30 60.68 -35.54
CA LEU A 431 2.62 60.91 -36.80
C LEU A 431 1.89 62.25 -36.82
N ALA A 432 1.30 62.69 -35.71
CA ALA A 432 0.68 64.01 -35.56
C ALA A 432 1.68 65.17 -35.59
N ALA A 433 2.98 64.93 -35.40
CA ALA A 433 4.04 65.92 -35.57
C ALA A 433 4.38 66.21 -37.05
N ILE A 434 3.85 65.42 -37.99
CA ILE A 434 4.03 65.64 -39.42
C ILE A 434 3.17 66.86 -39.86
N PRO A 435 3.76 67.93 -40.42
CA PRO A 435 2.98 69.06 -40.87
C PRO A 435 1.99 68.64 -41.97
N GLY A 436 0.71 68.88 -41.75
CA GLY A 436 -0.37 68.49 -42.64
C GLY A 436 -1.18 67.28 -42.25
N LEU A 437 -0.77 66.57 -41.16
CA LEU A 437 -1.58 65.51 -40.52
C LEU A 437 -2.27 66.00 -39.28
N THR A 438 -3.57 65.75 -39.16
CA THR A 438 -4.30 66.03 -37.92
C THR A 438 -4.11 64.91 -36.92
N ARG A 439 -4.28 65.19 -35.62
CA ARG A 439 -4.15 64.17 -34.56
C ARG A 439 -5.16 63.03 -34.73
N GLU A 440 -6.36 63.34 -35.25
CA GLU A 440 -7.40 62.36 -35.50
C GLU A 440 -7.00 61.39 -36.64
N GLN A 441 -6.40 61.95 -37.70
CA GLN A 441 -5.88 61.18 -38.80
C GLN A 441 -4.68 60.29 -38.39
N ALA A 442 -3.78 60.79 -37.58
CA ALA A 442 -2.69 60.05 -36.98
C ALA A 442 -3.19 58.88 -36.11
N ASP A 443 -4.20 59.13 -35.31
CA ASP A 443 -4.83 58.07 -34.45
C ASP A 443 -5.46 56.95 -35.31
N MET A 444 -6.20 57.32 -36.37
CA MET A 444 -6.78 56.37 -37.29
C MET A 444 -5.73 55.52 -38.02
N LEU A 445 -4.65 56.15 -38.49
CA LEU A 445 -3.54 55.47 -39.17
C LEU A 445 -2.86 54.47 -38.24
N VAL A 446 -2.62 54.86 -36.97
CA VAL A 446 -2.02 53.93 -35.96
C VAL A 446 -2.94 52.79 -35.65
N HIS A 447 -4.27 53.01 -35.52
CA HIS A 447 -5.24 51.93 -35.32
C HIS A 447 -5.37 50.98 -36.52
N LYS A 448 -5.03 51.40 -37.72
CA LYS A 448 -4.94 50.57 -38.93
C LYS A 448 -3.57 49.88 -39.09
N GLY A 449 -2.63 50.06 -38.13
CA GLY A 449 -1.36 49.36 -38.06
C GLY A 449 -0.15 50.12 -38.58
N PHE A 450 -0.29 51.41 -38.98
CA PHE A 450 0.81 52.24 -39.42
C PHE A 450 1.45 52.99 -38.25
N LEU A 451 2.55 52.44 -37.72
CA LEU A 451 3.17 52.94 -36.50
C LEU A 451 4.30 53.95 -36.73
N SER A 452 4.77 54.09 -38.00
CA SER A 452 5.89 54.97 -38.33
C SER A 452 5.72 55.64 -39.70
N LEU A 453 6.48 56.73 -39.90
CA LEU A 453 6.59 57.37 -41.22
C LEU A 453 7.12 56.39 -42.32
N GLU A 454 7.97 55.46 -41.92
CA GLU A 454 8.55 54.49 -42.82
C GLU A 454 7.51 53.47 -43.31
N ASP A 455 6.55 53.12 -42.45
CA ASP A 455 5.44 52.25 -42.86
C ASP A 455 4.51 52.96 -43.86
N LEU A 456 4.25 54.26 -43.64
CA LEU A 456 3.41 55.05 -44.52
C LEU A 456 4.05 55.36 -45.87
N LEU A 457 5.38 55.33 -45.97
CA LEU A 457 6.10 55.50 -47.29
C LEU A 457 6.03 54.26 -48.19
N GLN A 458 5.59 53.14 -47.64
CA GLN A 458 5.41 51.90 -48.37
C GLN A 458 3.99 51.71 -48.90
N VAL A 459 3.10 52.64 -48.60
CA VAL A 459 1.67 52.59 -48.93
C VAL A 459 1.36 53.49 -50.11
N ASP A 460 0.57 53.00 -51.02
CA ASP A 460 0.11 53.76 -52.17
C ASP A 460 -1.18 54.58 -51.83
N GLU A 461 -1.42 55.67 -52.60
CA GLU A 461 -2.63 56.52 -52.44
C GLU A 461 -3.93 55.70 -52.58
N ALA A 462 -3.91 54.61 -53.39
CA ALA A 462 -5.02 53.71 -53.60
C ALA A 462 -5.34 52.95 -52.33
N ASP A 463 -4.33 52.54 -51.49
CA ASP A 463 -4.48 51.81 -50.26
C ASP A 463 -5.10 52.73 -49.15
N LEU A 464 -4.64 54.01 -49.09
CA LEU A 464 -5.24 54.99 -48.15
C LEU A 464 -6.67 55.35 -48.54
N SER A 465 -6.97 55.39 -49.84
CA SER A 465 -8.33 55.63 -50.33
C SER A 465 -9.27 54.46 -50.07
N SER A 466 -8.76 53.28 -49.82
CA SER A 466 -9.56 52.11 -49.45
C SER A 466 -10.09 52.20 -48.03
N ILE A 467 -9.55 53.07 -47.19
CA ILE A 467 -10.00 53.32 -45.83
C ILE A 467 -11.12 54.38 -45.82
N PRO A 468 -12.37 54.02 -45.53
CA PRO A 468 -13.52 54.91 -45.75
C PRO A 468 -13.38 56.25 -45.03
N GLU A 469 -12.75 56.24 -43.82
CA GLU A 469 -12.59 57.44 -42.97
C GLU A 469 -11.47 58.40 -43.46
N LEU A 470 -10.56 57.90 -44.32
CA LEU A 470 -9.40 58.64 -44.82
C LEU A 470 -9.48 58.91 -46.34
N ALA A 471 -10.47 58.29 -47.02
CA ALA A 471 -10.58 58.35 -48.46
C ALA A 471 -10.68 59.75 -49.01
N GLU A 472 -11.36 60.70 -48.41
CA GLU A 472 -11.49 62.06 -48.80
C GLU A 472 -10.18 62.88 -48.65
N ASN A 473 -9.30 62.43 -47.73
CA ASN A 473 -8.04 63.14 -47.42
C ASN A 473 -6.79 62.34 -47.84
N ALA A 474 -6.93 61.26 -48.62
CA ALA A 474 -5.82 60.39 -48.97
C ALA A 474 -4.71 61.13 -49.72
N HIS A 475 -5.04 61.99 -50.70
CA HIS A 475 -4.08 62.79 -51.46
C HIS A 475 -3.32 63.79 -50.59
N PRO A 476 -3.98 64.68 -49.72
CA PRO A 476 -3.26 65.59 -48.85
C PRO A 476 -2.39 64.84 -47.78
N ILE A 477 -2.78 63.67 -47.31
CA ILE A 477 -2.01 62.85 -46.38
C ILE A 477 -0.73 62.35 -47.08
N MET A 478 -0.83 61.83 -48.30
CA MET A 478 0.33 61.33 -49.04
C MET A 478 1.29 62.51 -49.39
N GLU A 479 0.78 63.66 -49.72
CA GLU A 479 1.61 64.86 -49.97
C GLU A 479 2.38 65.30 -48.72
N ALA A 480 1.73 65.28 -47.56
CA ALA A 480 2.35 65.58 -46.29
C ALA A 480 3.43 64.55 -45.86
N ILE A 481 3.20 63.28 -46.11
CA ILE A 481 4.16 62.21 -45.90
C ILE A 481 5.39 62.33 -46.74
N GLN A 482 5.21 62.60 -48.04
CA GLN A 482 6.29 62.75 -49.00
C GLN A 482 7.10 64.05 -48.70
N ALA A 483 6.45 65.14 -48.38
CA ALA A 483 7.09 66.37 -47.94
C ALA A 483 7.99 66.23 -46.73
N GLU A 484 7.47 65.54 -45.70
CA GLU A 484 8.24 65.29 -44.49
C GLU A 484 9.39 64.27 -44.70
N SER A 485 9.17 63.26 -45.54
CA SER A 485 10.25 62.33 -45.94
C SER A 485 11.40 63.08 -46.66
N SER A 486 11.04 64.00 -47.55
CA SER A 486 12.02 64.80 -48.30
C SER A 486 12.78 65.75 -47.38
N ARG A 487 12.09 66.33 -46.39
CA ARG A 487 12.68 67.21 -45.35
C ARG A 487 13.69 66.40 -44.48
N ARG A 488 13.32 65.23 -44.00
CA ARG A 488 14.21 64.40 -43.19
C ARG A 488 15.40 63.82 -43.96
N ARG A 489 15.27 63.60 -45.26
CA ARG A 489 16.41 63.27 -46.14
C ARG A 489 17.36 64.43 -46.37
N GLY A 490 16.87 65.67 -46.50
CA GLY A 490 17.66 66.86 -46.53
C GLY A 490 18.45 67.19 -45.27
N GLU A 491 17.91 66.92 -44.12
CA GLU A 491 18.59 67.09 -42.82
C GLU A 491 19.68 66.08 -42.53
N LYS A 492 19.67 64.87 -43.19
CA LYS A 492 20.72 63.86 -43.06
C LYS A 492 21.92 64.08 -44.02
N THR A 493 21.87 65.13 -44.88
CA THR A 493 22.91 65.42 -45.88
C THR A 493 23.73 66.69 -45.58
N ILE A 494 23.48 67.32 -44.41
CA ILE A 494 24.28 68.41 -43.85
C ILE A 494 24.95 67.89 -42.59
#